data_c2e40f677285de1b384f327557ee02de
#
_entry.id   c2e40f677285de1b384f327557ee02de
#
_cell.length_a   1.000
_cell.length_b   1.000
_cell.length_c   1.000
_cell.angle_alpha   90.00
_cell.angle_beta   90.00
_cell.angle_gamma   90.00
#
_symmetry.space_group_name_H-M   'P 1'
#
loop_
_entity.id
_entity.type
_entity.pdbx_description
1 polymer ?
#
loop_
_entity_poly.entity_id
_entity_poly.type
_entity_poly.pdbx_seq_one_letter_code
_entity_poly.pdbx_strand_id
1 'polypeptide(L)'
;MELTKADKRQLNDVIRRGILRRCEEWLNETGAFINQKYGDDENAFDRCMEVTKRARDYYKEAMLREDYYRNSMMEIGVTALLNEEYLTPDDLSECREEVRKEFLRQ
;
A
#
# COMPACT_ATOMS: atom_id res chain seq x y z
N MET A 1 -13.74 -11.80 -14.01
CA MET A 1 -13.58 -10.66 -14.93
C MET A 1 -12.39 -10.91 -15.84
N GLU A 2 -12.56 -10.68 -17.11
CA GLU A 2 -11.47 -10.84 -18.06
C GLU A 2 -10.81 -9.50 -18.33
N LEU A 3 -9.51 -9.42 -18.09
CA LEU A 3 -8.74 -8.19 -18.24
C LEU A 3 -7.96 -8.18 -19.55
N THR A 4 -8.09 -7.10 -20.31
CA THR A 4 -7.26 -6.88 -21.51
C THR A 4 -5.86 -6.44 -21.11
N LYS A 5 -4.93 -6.39 -22.08
CA LYS A 5 -3.58 -5.85 -21.82
C LYS A 5 -3.64 -4.40 -21.35
N ALA A 6 -4.55 -3.61 -21.94
CA ALA A 6 -4.72 -2.23 -21.51
C ALA A 6 -5.24 -2.12 -20.09
N ASP A 7 -6.19 -2.98 -19.72
CA ASP A 7 -6.70 -3.04 -18.34
C ASP A 7 -5.59 -3.34 -17.36
N LYS A 8 -4.75 -4.35 -17.65
CA LYS A 8 -3.66 -4.75 -16.77
C LYS A 8 -2.64 -3.63 -16.59
N ARG A 9 -2.35 -2.89 -17.64
CA ARG A 9 -1.43 -1.75 -17.59
C ARG A 9 -1.98 -0.65 -16.69
N GLN A 10 -3.26 -0.34 -16.85
CA GLN A 10 -3.94 0.66 -16.02
C GLN A 10 -4.00 0.23 -14.56
N LEU A 11 -4.30 -1.04 -14.30
CA LEU A 11 -4.35 -1.56 -12.93
C LEU A 11 -2.97 -1.61 -12.28
N ASN A 12 -1.90 -1.86 -13.03
CA ASN A 12 -0.54 -1.73 -12.52
C ASN A 12 -0.27 -0.33 -11.99
N ASP A 13 -0.68 0.69 -12.73
CA ASP A 13 -0.51 2.08 -12.32
C ASP A 13 -1.33 2.39 -11.07
N VAL A 14 -2.55 1.88 -11.02
CA VAL A 14 -3.44 2.05 -9.86
C VAL A 14 -2.83 1.39 -8.61
N ILE A 15 -2.39 0.14 -8.73
CA ILE A 15 -1.74 -0.60 -7.63
C ILE A 15 -0.52 0.17 -7.14
N ARG A 16 0.33 0.62 -8.06
CA ARG A 16 1.52 1.38 -7.72
C ARG A 16 1.17 2.63 -6.91
N ARG A 17 0.13 3.33 -7.30
CA ARG A 17 -0.33 4.53 -6.59
C ARG A 17 -0.71 4.21 -5.15
N GLY A 18 -1.47 3.15 -4.94
CA GLY A 18 -1.84 2.72 -3.59
C GLY A 18 -0.65 2.33 -2.74
N ILE A 19 0.28 1.57 -3.33
CA ILE A 19 1.50 1.15 -2.62
C ILE A 19 2.37 2.36 -2.24
N LEU A 20 2.51 3.33 -3.14
CA LEU A 20 3.29 4.55 -2.85
C LEU A 20 2.66 5.36 -1.71
N ARG A 21 1.35 5.45 -1.65
CA ARG A 21 0.66 6.13 -0.55
C ARG A 21 0.94 5.46 0.79
N ARG A 22 0.94 4.13 0.81
CA ARG A 22 1.31 3.39 2.03
C ARG A 22 2.77 3.64 2.41
N CYS A 23 3.67 3.67 1.42
CA CYS A 23 5.08 3.99 1.66
C CYS A 23 5.23 5.37 2.31
N GLU A 24 4.55 6.37 1.78
CA GLU A 24 4.59 7.73 2.30
C GLU A 24 4.04 7.80 3.72
N GLU A 25 2.94 7.13 3.98
CA GLU A 25 2.35 7.05 5.32
C GLU A 25 3.35 6.47 6.31
N TRP A 26 3.99 5.34 5.95
CA TRP A 26 4.96 4.69 6.82
C TRP A 26 6.18 5.58 7.09
N LEU A 27 6.67 6.25 6.05
CA LEU A 27 7.81 7.17 6.21
C LEU A 27 7.46 8.33 7.14
N ASN A 28 6.27 8.90 7.00
CA ASN A 28 5.83 10.00 7.85
C ASN A 28 5.66 9.56 9.31
N GLU A 29 5.03 8.43 9.54
CA GLU A 29 4.83 7.89 10.89
C GLU A 29 6.15 7.54 11.56
N THR A 30 7.03 6.87 10.81
CA THR A 30 8.33 6.44 11.33
C THR A 30 9.26 7.63 11.58
N GLY A 31 9.24 8.61 10.67
CA GLY A 31 9.99 9.85 10.85
C GLY A 31 9.55 10.61 12.09
N ALA A 32 8.24 10.72 12.31
CA ALA A 32 7.70 11.35 13.51
C ALA A 32 8.15 10.60 14.77
N PHE A 33 8.13 9.28 14.74
CA PHE A 33 8.59 8.45 15.86
C PHE A 33 10.07 8.66 16.14
N ILE A 34 10.90 8.69 15.09
CA ILE A 34 12.36 8.91 15.23
C ILE A 34 12.64 10.28 15.85
N ASN A 35 11.88 11.31 15.49
CA ASN A 35 12.08 12.66 15.95
C ASN A 35 11.42 12.97 17.30
N GLN A 36 10.65 12.04 17.82
CA GLN A 36 9.99 12.19 19.11
C GLN A 36 11.03 12.20 20.23
N LYS A 37 10.86 13.10 21.20
CA LYS A 37 11.76 13.15 22.36
C LYS A 37 11.61 11.89 23.20
N TYR A 38 12.73 11.43 23.77
CA TYR A 38 12.72 10.29 24.67
C TYR A 38 12.08 10.69 26.00
N GLY A 39 11.33 9.77 26.58
CA GLY A 39 10.92 9.89 27.97
C GLY A 39 12.06 9.49 28.91
N ASP A 40 11.86 9.74 30.21
CA ASP A 40 12.90 9.41 31.20
C ASP A 40 13.21 7.90 31.26
N ASP A 41 12.22 7.07 30.90
CA ASP A 41 12.34 5.61 30.93
C ASP A 41 12.89 5.03 29.63
N GLU A 42 13.06 5.84 28.59
CA GLU A 42 13.54 5.40 27.29
C GLU A 42 15.00 5.78 27.09
N ASN A 43 15.72 4.93 26.38
CA ASN A 43 17.08 5.22 25.97
C ASN A 43 17.26 5.06 24.47
N ALA A 44 18.40 5.50 23.94
CA ALA A 44 18.69 5.45 22.51
C ALA A 44 18.68 4.02 21.98
N PHE A 45 19.13 3.06 22.77
CA PHE A 45 19.16 1.65 22.34
C PHE A 45 17.74 1.13 22.10
N ASP A 46 16.83 1.35 23.06
CA ASP A 46 15.45 0.90 22.94
C ASP A 46 14.76 1.55 21.73
N ARG A 47 15.04 2.82 21.50
CA ARG A 47 14.49 3.55 20.34
C ARG A 47 14.99 2.95 19.03
N CYS A 48 16.29 2.65 18.96
CA CYS A 48 16.86 2.00 17.76
C CYS A 48 16.25 0.63 17.52
N MET A 49 16.05 -0.17 18.57
CA MET A 49 15.44 -1.48 18.43
C MET A 49 14.01 -1.39 17.92
N GLU A 50 13.25 -0.42 18.41
CA GLU A 50 11.87 -0.21 17.93
C GLU A 50 11.83 0.23 16.48
N VAL A 51 12.71 1.14 16.07
CA VAL A 51 12.79 1.58 14.67
C VAL A 51 13.16 0.40 13.76
N THR A 52 14.13 -0.41 14.18
CA THR A 52 14.56 -1.59 13.43
C THR A 52 13.41 -2.59 13.27
N LYS A 53 12.64 -2.80 14.34
CA LYS A 53 11.49 -3.69 14.30
C LYS A 53 10.43 -3.17 13.32
N ARG A 54 10.11 -1.89 13.38
CA ARG A 54 9.15 -1.26 12.46
C ARG A 54 9.59 -1.43 11.01
N ALA A 55 10.87 -1.24 10.73
CA ALA A 55 11.42 -1.40 9.39
C ALA A 55 11.30 -2.85 8.90
N ARG A 56 11.58 -3.81 9.78
CA ARG A 56 11.49 -5.23 9.45
C ARG A 56 10.05 -5.64 9.16
N ASP A 57 9.11 -5.19 10.01
CA ASP A 57 7.70 -5.50 9.83
C ASP A 57 7.16 -4.90 8.54
N TYR A 58 7.54 -3.66 8.23
CA TYR A 58 7.15 -3.01 6.99
C TYR A 58 7.74 -3.70 5.76
N TYR A 59 8.99 -4.15 5.85
CA TYR A 59 9.62 -4.90 4.75
C TYR A 59 8.78 -6.13 4.38
N LYS A 60 8.34 -6.88 5.39
CA LYS A 60 7.49 -8.07 5.17
C LYS A 60 6.17 -7.70 4.51
N GLU A 61 5.54 -6.62 4.98
CA GLU A 61 4.30 -6.11 4.39
C GLU A 61 4.50 -5.71 2.94
N ALA A 62 5.59 -4.97 2.65
CA ALA A 62 5.90 -4.51 1.30
C ALA A 62 6.15 -5.66 0.34
N MET A 63 6.83 -6.71 0.79
CA MET A 63 7.10 -7.88 -0.04
C MET A 63 5.80 -8.60 -0.42
N LEU A 64 4.82 -8.65 0.47
CA LEU A 64 3.52 -9.22 0.15
C LEU A 64 2.80 -8.40 -0.92
N ARG A 65 2.91 -7.08 -0.87
CA ARG A 65 2.28 -6.20 -1.85
C ARG A 65 2.93 -6.25 -3.22
N GLU A 66 4.19 -6.64 -3.32
CA GLU A 66 4.86 -6.87 -4.60
C GLU A 66 4.11 -7.88 -5.48
N ASP A 67 3.47 -8.86 -4.85
CA ASP A 67 2.70 -9.88 -5.58
C ASP A 67 1.47 -9.31 -6.27
N TYR A 68 0.98 -8.13 -5.87
CA TYR A 68 -0.20 -7.51 -6.48
C TYR A 68 0.02 -7.19 -7.96
N TYR A 69 1.27 -7.04 -8.41
CA TYR A 69 1.58 -6.77 -9.81
C TYR A 69 1.44 -8.01 -10.70
N ARG A 70 1.32 -9.19 -10.11
CA ARG A 70 1.13 -10.42 -10.90
C ARG A 70 -0.28 -10.46 -11.45
N ASN A 71 -0.43 -10.91 -12.70
CA ASN A 71 -1.74 -10.98 -13.36
C ASN A 71 -2.79 -11.70 -12.53
N SER A 72 -2.41 -12.79 -11.86
CA SER A 72 -3.31 -13.56 -11.01
C SER A 72 -3.69 -12.87 -9.71
N MET A 73 -2.97 -11.82 -9.31
CA MET A 73 -3.16 -11.15 -8.02
C MET A 73 -3.69 -9.72 -8.14
N MET A 74 -3.81 -9.19 -9.36
CA MET A 74 -4.21 -7.79 -9.55
C MET A 74 -5.57 -7.46 -8.96
N GLU A 75 -6.56 -8.31 -9.17
CA GLU A 75 -7.91 -8.08 -8.64
C GLU A 75 -7.89 -8.09 -7.12
N ILE A 76 -7.18 -9.04 -6.54
CA ILE A 76 -7.03 -9.14 -5.09
C ILE A 76 -6.31 -7.90 -4.55
N GLY A 77 -5.23 -7.48 -5.24
CA GLY A 77 -4.43 -6.32 -4.84
C GLY A 77 -5.22 -5.02 -4.84
N VAL A 78 -5.96 -4.76 -5.91
CA VAL A 78 -6.81 -3.56 -6.00
C VAL A 78 -7.88 -3.57 -4.91
N THR A 79 -8.54 -4.71 -4.73
CA THR A 79 -9.56 -4.85 -3.69
C THR A 79 -8.99 -4.62 -2.30
N ALA A 80 -7.83 -5.19 -2.01
CA ALA A 80 -7.15 -5.00 -0.73
C ALA A 80 -6.82 -3.53 -0.48
N LEU A 81 -6.25 -2.86 -1.49
CA LEU A 81 -5.88 -1.44 -1.37
C LEU A 81 -7.10 -0.52 -1.22
N LEU A 82 -8.22 -0.86 -1.87
CA LEU A 82 -9.48 -0.14 -1.68
C LEU A 82 -10.00 -0.33 -0.25
N ASN A 83 -9.98 -1.55 0.26
CA ASN A 83 -10.44 -1.85 1.62
C ASN A 83 -9.57 -1.19 2.68
N GLU A 84 -8.28 -1.07 2.42
CA GLU A 84 -7.34 -0.40 3.31
C GLU A 84 -7.34 1.14 3.15
N GLU A 85 -8.15 1.65 2.22
CA GLU A 85 -8.29 3.08 1.92
C GLU A 85 -7.04 3.74 1.34
N TYR A 86 -6.11 2.96 0.77
CA TYR A 86 -4.99 3.50 -0.01
C TYR A 86 -5.38 3.81 -1.44
N LEU A 87 -6.52 3.30 -1.87
CA LEU A 87 -7.16 3.64 -3.14
C LEU A 87 -8.59 4.08 -2.87
N THR A 88 -9.08 5.00 -3.72
CA THR A 88 -10.45 5.46 -3.71
C THR A 88 -11.09 5.14 -5.07
N PRO A 89 -12.41 5.22 -5.19
CA PRO A 89 -13.07 5.04 -6.49
C PRO A 89 -12.51 5.95 -7.59
N ASP A 90 -12.08 7.16 -7.24
CA ASP A 90 -11.49 8.11 -8.20
C ASP A 90 -10.21 7.57 -8.83
N ASP A 91 -9.47 6.74 -8.11
CA ASP A 91 -8.24 6.13 -8.63
C ASP A 91 -8.51 5.17 -9.79
N LEU A 92 -9.73 4.71 -9.93
CA LEU A 92 -10.14 3.82 -11.02
C LEU A 92 -10.80 4.58 -12.19
N SER A 93 -10.81 5.91 -12.15
CA SER A 93 -11.55 6.74 -13.11
C SER A 93 -11.11 6.54 -14.55
N GLU A 94 -9.85 6.18 -14.79
CA GLU A 94 -9.32 5.95 -16.14
C GLU A 94 -9.54 4.54 -16.65
N CYS A 95 -9.99 3.64 -15.78
CA CYS A 95 -10.32 2.27 -16.17
C CYS A 95 -11.66 2.26 -16.91
N ARG A 96 -11.82 1.31 -17.83
CA ARG A 96 -13.10 1.19 -18.53
C ARG A 96 -14.22 0.83 -17.54
N GLU A 97 -15.44 1.16 -17.91
CA GLU A 97 -16.61 1.04 -17.03
C GLU A 97 -16.80 -0.35 -16.43
N GLU A 98 -16.60 -1.40 -17.22
CA GLU A 98 -16.76 -2.79 -16.76
C GLU A 98 -15.80 -3.12 -15.62
N VAL A 99 -14.55 -2.64 -15.73
CA VAL A 99 -13.52 -2.85 -14.70
C VAL A 99 -13.91 -2.08 -13.45
N ARG A 100 -14.30 -0.82 -13.58
CA ARG A 100 -14.71 0.00 -12.44
C ARG A 100 -15.88 -0.62 -11.69
N LYS A 101 -16.89 -1.07 -12.43
CA LYS A 101 -18.08 -1.70 -11.82
C LYS A 101 -17.73 -2.95 -11.01
N GLU A 102 -16.79 -3.74 -11.51
CA GLU A 102 -16.39 -4.96 -10.83
C GLU A 102 -15.77 -4.66 -9.46
N PHE A 103 -14.88 -3.67 -9.38
CA PHE A 103 -14.22 -3.31 -8.13
C PHE A 103 -15.11 -2.51 -7.19
N LEU A 104 -16.04 -1.73 -7.71
CA LEU A 104 -16.87 -0.84 -6.91
C LEU A 104 -18.26 -1.42 -6.60
N ARG A 105 -18.46 -2.67 -6.94
CA ARG A 105 -19.70 -3.38 -6.66
C ARG A 105 -19.78 -3.75 -5.19
N GLN A 106 -20.45 -2.93 -4.41
CA GLN A 106 -20.72 -3.24 -3.02
C GLN A 106 -22.06 -2.66 -2.59
#